data_43f5ba096859e295a0c4de8fb3983cc5
#
_entry.id   43f5ba096859e295a0c4de8fb3983cc5
#
_cell.length_a   1.000
_cell.length_b   1.000
_cell.length_c   1.000
_cell.angle_alpha   90.00
_cell.angle_beta   90.00
_cell.angle_gamma   90.00
#
_symmetry.space_group_name_H-M   'P 1'
#
loop_
_entity.id
_entity.type
_entity.pdbx_description
1 polymer ?
#
loop_
_entity_poly.entity_id
_entity_poly.type
_entity_poly.pdbx_seq_one_letter_code
_entity_poly.pdbx_strand_id
1 'polypeptide(L)'
;VTGMSKSGVVAHFGSREELQISVIREYHSKFEQEVFTPALREPRGLPRLGAMFDRWVRRVTVERDSGCIYISGAVEFDDRPGPVRDALQGMVRAWQAALERAIAQAIEAGHLRADTDAMQMLFEMHGLILALHHDARFLRLPGAVERARAGFDRIVGASIGEHAAPSPTPS
;
A
#
# COMPACT_ATOMS: atom_id res chain seq x y z
N VAL A 1 24.85 -7.24 -12.83
CA VAL A 1 25.67 -6.00 -12.80
C VAL A 1 26.00 -5.68 -14.23
N THR A 2 25.22 -4.82 -14.87
CA THR A 2 25.52 -4.35 -16.22
C THR A 2 26.63 -3.29 -16.10
N GLY A 3 27.82 -3.60 -16.66
CA GLY A 3 29.00 -2.73 -16.62
C GLY A 3 28.92 -1.48 -17.51
N MET A 4 27.74 -0.86 -17.59
CA MET A 4 27.56 0.39 -18.34
C MET A 4 27.96 1.60 -17.50
N SER A 5 28.71 2.53 -18.10
CA SER A 5 29.05 3.81 -17.49
C SER A 5 27.79 4.69 -17.28
N LYS A 6 27.83 5.66 -16.33
CA LYS A 6 26.72 6.61 -16.12
C LYS A 6 26.27 7.30 -17.42
N SER A 7 27.20 7.67 -18.28
CA SER A 7 26.93 8.27 -19.61
C SER A 7 26.28 7.28 -20.58
N GLY A 8 26.66 5.99 -20.55
CA GLY A 8 26.05 4.96 -21.38
C GLY A 8 24.60 4.66 -20.99
N VAL A 9 24.28 4.68 -19.70
CA VAL A 9 22.91 4.51 -19.20
C VAL A 9 22.01 5.68 -19.62
N VAL A 10 22.47 6.92 -19.47
CA VAL A 10 21.71 8.11 -19.90
C VAL A 10 21.53 8.14 -21.41
N ALA A 11 22.53 7.75 -22.20
CA ALA A 11 22.40 7.66 -23.67
C ALA A 11 21.36 6.64 -24.12
N HIS A 12 21.14 5.57 -23.34
CA HIS A 12 20.12 4.55 -23.65
C HIS A 12 18.69 5.03 -23.33
N PHE A 13 18.51 5.82 -22.28
CA PHE A 13 17.20 6.30 -21.81
C PHE A 13 16.87 7.75 -22.26
N GLY A 14 17.75 8.44 -23.01
CA GLY A 14 17.54 9.79 -23.53
C GLY A 14 17.78 10.90 -22.48
N SER A 15 17.21 10.77 -21.27
CA SER A 15 17.40 11.72 -20.19
C SER A 15 17.43 11.05 -18.82
N ARG A 16 17.93 11.78 -17.79
CA ARG A 16 17.89 11.33 -16.40
C ARG A 16 16.45 11.14 -15.89
N GLU A 17 15.54 12.02 -16.30
CA GLU A 17 14.12 11.94 -15.93
C GLU A 17 13.46 10.70 -16.53
N GLU A 18 13.71 10.40 -17.80
CA GLU A 18 13.20 9.20 -18.45
C GLU A 18 13.70 7.93 -17.77
N LEU A 19 14.95 7.89 -17.35
CA LEU A 19 15.50 6.79 -16.56
C LEU A 19 14.77 6.67 -15.21
N GLN A 20 14.56 7.77 -14.48
CA GLN A 20 13.85 7.77 -13.21
C GLN A 20 12.40 7.28 -13.37
N ILE A 21 11.70 7.74 -14.40
CA ILE A 21 10.33 7.31 -14.71
C ILE A 21 10.31 5.82 -15.06
N SER A 22 11.28 5.32 -15.81
CA SER A 22 11.41 3.89 -16.13
C SER A 22 11.57 3.05 -14.87
N VAL A 23 12.40 3.47 -13.91
CA VAL A 23 12.59 2.79 -12.62
C VAL A 23 11.28 2.79 -11.81
N ILE A 24 10.55 3.91 -11.78
CA ILE A 24 9.26 4.01 -11.09
C ILE A 24 8.24 3.05 -11.72
N ARG A 25 8.17 2.97 -13.06
CA ARG A 25 7.26 2.05 -13.78
C ARG A 25 7.59 0.59 -13.50
N GLU A 26 8.87 0.24 -13.52
CA GLU A 26 9.33 -1.12 -13.18
C GLU A 26 8.96 -1.50 -11.75
N TYR A 27 9.17 -0.58 -10.80
CA TYR A 27 8.76 -0.76 -9.42
C TYR A 27 7.25 -0.98 -9.30
N HIS A 28 6.45 -0.16 -9.98
CA HIS A 28 4.99 -0.28 -9.97
C HIS A 28 4.54 -1.63 -10.53
N SER A 29 5.10 -2.06 -11.65
CA SER A 29 4.79 -3.38 -12.24
C SER A 29 5.08 -4.53 -11.26
N LYS A 30 6.21 -4.49 -10.58
CA LYS A 30 6.52 -5.49 -9.53
C LYS A 30 5.57 -5.40 -8.35
N PHE A 31 5.23 -4.18 -7.92
CA PHE A 31 4.27 -3.97 -6.85
C PHE A 31 2.90 -4.55 -7.19
N GLU A 32 2.40 -4.33 -8.41
CA GLU A 32 1.16 -4.94 -8.89
C GLU A 32 1.22 -6.46 -8.88
N GLN A 33 2.31 -7.05 -9.35
CA GLN A 33 2.49 -8.51 -9.42
C GLN A 33 2.61 -9.17 -8.04
N GLU A 34 3.23 -8.52 -7.08
CA GLU A 34 3.53 -9.10 -5.76
C GLU A 34 2.47 -8.76 -4.70
N VAL A 35 1.82 -7.61 -4.82
CA VAL A 35 0.84 -7.13 -3.84
C VAL A 35 -0.58 -7.21 -4.37
N PHE A 36 -0.88 -6.51 -5.47
CA PHE A 36 -2.24 -6.33 -5.94
C PHE A 36 -2.82 -7.58 -6.60
N THR A 37 -2.17 -8.10 -7.63
CA THR A 37 -2.68 -9.23 -8.42
C THR A 37 -2.94 -10.48 -7.57
N PRO A 38 -2.06 -10.89 -6.65
CA PRO A 38 -2.35 -12.03 -5.79
C PRO A 38 -3.48 -11.78 -4.79
N ALA A 39 -3.66 -10.54 -4.31
CA ALA A 39 -4.76 -10.20 -3.42
C ALA A 39 -6.13 -10.28 -4.10
N LEU A 40 -6.20 -10.09 -5.43
CA LEU A 40 -7.44 -10.25 -6.20
C LEU A 40 -7.98 -11.70 -6.22
N ARG A 41 -7.17 -12.68 -5.86
CA ARG A 41 -7.61 -14.09 -5.72
C ARG A 41 -8.47 -14.32 -4.48
N GLU A 42 -8.34 -13.45 -3.49
CA GLU A 42 -9.19 -13.50 -2.30
C GLU A 42 -10.62 -13.03 -2.61
N PRO A 43 -11.63 -13.53 -1.89
CA PRO A 43 -13.00 -13.06 -2.01
C PRO A 43 -13.10 -11.54 -1.82
N ARG A 44 -14.04 -10.91 -2.53
CA ARG A 44 -14.31 -9.48 -2.40
C ARG A 44 -14.66 -9.11 -0.97
N GLY A 45 -14.33 -7.89 -0.57
CA GLY A 45 -14.60 -7.37 0.75
C GLY A 45 -13.41 -7.53 1.69
N LEU A 46 -13.67 -7.79 2.96
CA LEU A 46 -12.64 -7.81 4.00
C LEU A 46 -11.51 -8.81 3.77
N PRO A 47 -11.72 -10.03 3.24
CA PRO A 47 -10.64 -10.95 2.93
C PRO A 47 -9.64 -10.36 1.93
N ARG A 48 -10.12 -9.73 0.87
CA ARG A 48 -9.27 -9.06 -0.14
C ARG A 48 -8.55 -7.86 0.44
N LEU A 49 -9.23 -7.02 1.20
CA LEU A 49 -8.64 -5.85 1.86
C LEU A 49 -7.51 -6.28 2.80
N GLY A 50 -7.74 -7.30 3.61
CA GLY A 50 -6.74 -7.89 4.51
C GLY A 50 -5.52 -8.42 3.75
N ALA A 51 -5.75 -9.14 2.64
CA ALA A 51 -4.68 -9.65 1.79
C ALA A 51 -3.87 -8.53 1.14
N MET A 52 -4.50 -7.44 0.69
CA MET A 52 -3.82 -6.27 0.14
C MET A 52 -2.92 -5.62 1.19
N PHE A 53 -3.44 -5.43 2.41
CA PHE A 53 -2.66 -4.85 3.50
C PHE A 53 -1.50 -5.76 3.93
N ASP A 54 -1.72 -7.05 4.15
CA ASP A 54 -0.68 -8.00 4.57
C ASP A 54 0.45 -8.14 3.53
N ARG A 55 0.12 -8.15 2.24
CA ARG A 55 1.11 -8.17 1.17
C ARG A 55 1.89 -6.87 1.09
N TRP A 56 1.24 -5.74 1.33
CA TRP A 56 1.91 -4.45 1.41
C TRP A 56 2.88 -4.37 2.59
N VAL A 57 2.48 -4.86 3.77
CA VAL A 57 3.35 -5.02 4.94
C VAL A 57 4.58 -5.86 4.58
N ARG A 58 4.39 -7.02 3.96
CA ARG A 58 5.50 -7.89 3.52
C ARG A 58 6.42 -7.17 2.54
N ARG A 59 5.87 -6.49 1.55
CA ARG A 59 6.63 -5.75 0.54
C ARG A 59 7.55 -4.73 1.19
N VAL A 60 7.01 -3.89 2.08
CA VAL A 60 7.76 -2.84 2.78
C VAL A 60 8.88 -3.40 3.66
N THR A 61 8.70 -4.60 4.22
CA THR A 61 9.69 -5.22 5.11
C THR A 61 10.76 -6.04 4.39
N VAL A 62 10.44 -6.66 3.26
CA VAL A 62 11.41 -7.45 2.47
C VAL A 62 12.38 -6.53 1.71
N GLU A 63 11.94 -5.35 1.29
CA GLU A 63 12.77 -4.36 0.59
C GLU A 63 13.73 -3.60 1.51
N ARG A 64 14.32 -4.29 2.49
CA ARG A 64 15.23 -3.64 3.45
C ARG A 64 16.38 -2.88 2.78
N ASP A 65 16.84 -3.35 1.62
CA ASP A 65 18.03 -2.79 0.96
C ASP A 65 17.70 -1.77 -0.14
N SER A 66 16.52 -1.83 -0.77
CA SER A 66 16.15 -0.94 -1.89
C SER A 66 15.15 0.16 -1.54
N GLY A 67 14.41 0.05 -0.43
CA GLY A 67 13.41 1.01 0.00
C GLY A 67 12.11 0.97 -0.81
N CYS A 68 11.05 1.48 -0.21
CA CYS A 68 9.79 1.67 -0.90
C CYS A 68 9.83 2.98 -1.70
N ILE A 69 9.90 2.89 -3.03
CA ILE A 69 9.92 4.07 -3.91
C ILE A 69 8.68 4.96 -3.69
N TYR A 70 7.53 4.39 -3.34
CA TYR A 70 6.33 5.18 -3.04
C TYR A 70 6.49 6.06 -1.80
N ILE A 71 7.30 5.64 -0.83
CA ILE A 71 7.56 6.41 0.39
C ILE A 71 8.76 7.34 0.20
N SER A 72 9.92 6.80 -0.17
CA SER A 72 11.14 7.57 -0.32
C SER A 72 11.06 8.58 -1.48
N GLY A 73 10.46 8.16 -2.59
CA GLY A 73 10.25 9.04 -3.74
C GLY A 73 9.23 10.15 -3.45
N ALA A 74 8.18 9.88 -2.67
CA ALA A 74 7.26 10.93 -2.25
C ALA A 74 7.99 12.03 -1.48
N VAL A 75 8.84 11.67 -0.51
CA VAL A 75 9.64 12.62 0.27
C VAL A 75 10.68 13.36 -0.60
N GLU A 76 11.29 12.66 -1.58
CA GLU A 76 12.29 13.28 -2.46
C GLU A 76 11.68 14.28 -3.45
N PHE A 77 10.45 14.02 -3.91
CA PHE A 77 9.82 14.77 -5.00
C PHE A 77 8.60 15.62 -4.56
N ASP A 78 8.27 15.72 -3.26
CA ASP A 78 7.14 16.51 -2.78
C ASP A 78 7.23 18.00 -3.21
N ASP A 79 8.41 18.60 -3.11
CA ASP A 79 8.69 19.99 -3.51
C ASP A 79 9.33 20.14 -4.91
N ARG A 80 9.37 19.07 -5.71
CA ARG A 80 10.00 19.07 -7.04
C ARG A 80 8.98 18.77 -8.13
N PRO A 81 8.20 19.76 -8.61
CA PRO A 81 7.24 19.54 -9.69
C PRO A 81 7.96 19.08 -10.97
N GLY A 82 7.30 18.23 -11.74
CA GLY A 82 7.80 17.73 -13.02
C GLY A 82 7.40 16.28 -13.31
N PRO A 83 7.83 15.74 -14.45
CA PRO A 83 7.34 14.46 -14.97
C PRO A 83 7.62 13.27 -14.05
N VAL A 84 8.72 13.31 -13.28
CA VAL A 84 9.05 12.22 -12.33
C VAL A 84 8.06 12.19 -11.15
N ARG A 85 7.78 13.37 -10.57
CA ARG A 85 6.77 13.53 -9.52
C ARG A 85 5.39 13.10 -10.00
N ASP A 86 5.01 13.54 -11.19
CA ASP A 86 3.68 13.24 -11.77
C ASP A 86 3.52 11.74 -12.00
N ALA A 87 4.54 11.06 -12.53
CA ALA A 87 4.54 9.62 -12.71
C ALA A 87 4.41 8.87 -11.36
N LEU A 88 5.19 9.26 -10.36
CA LEU A 88 5.15 8.67 -9.03
C LEU A 88 3.77 8.89 -8.37
N GLN A 89 3.26 10.13 -8.41
CA GLN A 89 1.97 10.48 -7.84
C GLN A 89 0.82 9.70 -8.51
N GLY A 90 0.87 9.53 -9.83
CA GLY A 90 -0.12 8.74 -10.57
C GLY A 90 -0.18 7.29 -10.09
N MET A 91 0.96 6.66 -9.85
CA MET A 91 1.04 5.27 -9.38
C MET A 91 0.61 5.11 -7.94
N VAL A 92 1.01 6.03 -7.06
CA VAL A 92 0.54 6.04 -5.66
C VAL A 92 -0.99 6.19 -5.60
N ARG A 93 -1.56 7.12 -6.40
CA ARG A 93 -3.01 7.31 -6.46
C ARG A 93 -3.75 6.09 -7.01
N ALA A 94 -3.18 5.40 -7.99
CA ALA A 94 -3.76 4.16 -8.53
C ALA A 94 -3.86 3.09 -7.44
N TRP A 95 -2.83 2.94 -6.61
CA TRP A 95 -2.84 2.04 -5.47
C TRP A 95 -3.86 2.46 -4.40
N GLN A 96 -3.92 3.73 -4.05
CA GLN A 96 -4.93 4.25 -3.10
C GLN A 96 -6.35 4.00 -3.60
N ALA A 97 -6.63 4.23 -4.88
CA ALA A 97 -7.94 3.95 -5.48
C ALA A 97 -8.29 2.45 -5.45
N ALA A 98 -7.31 1.58 -5.58
CA ALA A 98 -7.53 0.13 -5.46
C ALA A 98 -7.90 -0.27 -4.02
N LEU A 99 -7.25 0.31 -3.01
CA LEU A 99 -7.58 0.11 -1.59
C LEU A 99 -8.97 0.67 -1.26
N GLU A 100 -9.27 1.89 -1.69
CA GLU A 100 -10.58 2.52 -1.49
C GLU A 100 -11.71 1.66 -2.06
N ARG A 101 -11.52 1.12 -3.27
CA ARG A 101 -12.47 0.19 -3.89
C ARG A 101 -12.62 -1.10 -3.07
N ALA A 102 -11.55 -1.63 -2.50
CA ALA A 102 -11.62 -2.83 -1.66
C ALA A 102 -12.38 -2.55 -0.35
N ILE A 103 -12.21 -1.37 0.24
CA ILE A 103 -12.97 -0.91 1.41
C ILE A 103 -14.45 -0.78 1.05
N ALA A 104 -14.79 -0.11 -0.06
CA ALA A 104 -16.16 0.01 -0.53
C ALA A 104 -16.82 -1.37 -0.74
N GLN A 105 -16.11 -2.31 -1.35
CA GLN A 105 -16.59 -3.69 -1.50
C GLN A 105 -16.79 -4.41 -0.16
N ALA A 106 -16.01 -4.08 0.87
CA ALA A 106 -16.21 -4.66 2.20
C ALA A 106 -17.45 -4.06 2.89
N ILE A 107 -17.77 -2.80 2.65
CA ILE A 107 -19.02 -2.16 3.10
C ILE A 107 -20.21 -2.77 2.36
N GLU A 108 -20.15 -2.85 1.03
CA GLU A 108 -21.21 -3.45 0.20
C GLU A 108 -21.52 -4.90 0.57
N ALA A 109 -20.49 -5.67 0.94
CA ALA A 109 -20.61 -7.05 1.39
C ALA A 109 -21.12 -7.20 2.85
N GLY A 110 -21.33 -6.09 3.56
CA GLY A 110 -21.71 -6.10 4.98
C GLY A 110 -20.60 -6.54 5.94
N HIS A 111 -19.38 -6.65 5.47
CA HIS A 111 -18.22 -6.95 6.33
C HIS A 111 -17.83 -5.76 7.20
N LEU A 112 -18.07 -4.56 6.72
CA LEU A 112 -17.90 -3.31 7.44
C LEU A 112 -19.24 -2.59 7.54
N ARG A 113 -19.41 -1.75 8.56
CA ARG A 113 -20.63 -0.95 8.74
C ARG A 113 -20.86 0.00 7.56
N ALA A 114 -22.12 0.27 7.27
CA ALA A 114 -22.52 1.17 6.19
C ALA A 114 -22.07 2.63 6.40
N ASP A 115 -21.83 3.04 7.65
CA ASP A 115 -21.35 4.36 8.03
C ASP A 115 -19.80 4.45 8.13
N THR A 116 -19.08 3.43 7.70
CA THR A 116 -17.61 3.44 7.68
C THR A 116 -17.09 4.51 6.74
N ASP A 117 -16.27 5.42 7.27
CA ASP A 117 -15.54 6.40 6.46
C ASP A 117 -14.36 5.72 5.76
N ALA A 118 -14.54 5.44 4.46
CA ALA A 118 -13.54 4.76 3.64
C ALA A 118 -12.25 5.58 3.48
N MET A 119 -12.34 6.90 3.41
CA MET A 119 -11.18 7.77 3.28
C MET A 119 -10.37 7.82 4.58
N GLN A 120 -11.05 7.88 5.73
CA GLN A 120 -10.39 7.81 7.03
C GLN A 120 -9.70 6.46 7.23
N MET A 121 -10.38 5.35 6.90
CA MET A 121 -9.79 4.01 6.98
C MET A 121 -8.55 3.89 6.09
N LEU A 122 -8.62 4.38 4.85
CA LEU A 122 -7.48 4.41 3.93
C LEU A 122 -6.31 5.23 4.49
N PHE A 123 -6.59 6.40 5.06
CA PHE A 123 -5.59 7.26 5.70
C PHE A 123 -4.88 6.54 6.85
N GLU A 124 -5.63 5.89 7.72
CA GLU A 124 -5.09 5.15 8.87
C GLU A 124 -4.23 3.95 8.40
N MET A 125 -4.71 3.18 7.44
CA MET A 125 -3.94 2.09 6.85
C MET A 125 -2.62 2.57 6.25
N HIS A 126 -2.65 3.70 5.52
CA HIS A 126 -1.44 4.30 4.97
C HIS A 126 -0.49 4.77 6.08
N GLY A 127 -1.02 5.38 7.14
CA GLY A 127 -0.25 5.79 8.32
C GLY A 127 0.49 4.61 8.97
N LEU A 128 -0.15 3.44 9.09
CA LEU A 128 0.48 2.21 9.58
C LEU A 128 1.66 1.77 8.72
N ILE A 129 1.54 1.87 7.41
CA ILE A 129 2.62 1.50 6.47
C ILE A 129 3.78 2.50 6.54
N LEU A 130 3.52 3.79 6.69
CA LEU A 130 4.56 4.80 6.88
C LEU A 130 5.32 4.57 8.20
N ALA A 131 4.59 4.34 9.30
CA ALA A 131 5.18 4.01 10.59
C ALA A 131 5.99 2.70 10.52
N LEU A 132 5.44 1.65 9.89
CA LEU A 132 6.14 0.39 9.68
C LEU A 132 7.45 0.58 8.91
N HIS A 133 7.43 1.33 7.82
CA HIS A 133 8.62 1.60 7.02
C HIS A 133 9.70 2.30 7.84
N HIS A 134 9.31 3.32 8.60
CA HIS A 134 10.21 4.06 9.49
C HIS A 134 10.80 3.16 10.57
N ASP A 135 9.95 2.43 11.30
CA ASP A 135 10.37 1.60 12.42
C ASP A 135 11.20 0.39 11.98
N ALA A 136 10.75 -0.33 10.94
CA ALA A 136 11.43 -1.54 10.49
C ALA A 136 12.74 -1.23 9.75
N ARG A 137 12.77 -0.15 8.96
CA ARG A 137 13.89 0.14 8.07
C ARG A 137 14.88 1.13 8.67
N PHE A 138 14.41 2.26 9.17
CA PHE A 138 15.27 3.32 9.70
C PHE A 138 15.71 3.03 11.12
N LEU A 139 14.75 2.78 12.03
CA LEU A 139 15.06 2.52 13.44
C LEU A 139 15.45 1.05 13.73
N ARG A 140 15.11 0.13 12.84
CA ARG A 140 15.34 -1.32 12.98
C ARG A 140 14.75 -1.89 14.26
N LEU A 141 13.59 -1.40 14.66
CA LEU A 141 12.90 -1.83 15.87
C LEU A 141 12.28 -3.22 15.68
N PRO A 142 12.45 -4.13 16.66
CA PRO A 142 11.74 -5.41 16.65
C PRO A 142 10.21 -5.20 16.84
N GLY A 143 9.41 -6.10 16.31
CA GLY A 143 7.96 -6.09 16.49
C GLY A 143 7.22 -5.01 15.66
N ALA A 144 7.87 -4.34 14.70
CA ALA A 144 7.24 -3.33 13.86
C ALA A 144 6.11 -3.93 12.98
N VAL A 145 6.31 -5.13 12.46
CA VAL A 145 5.31 -5.85 11.64
C VAL A 145 4.09 -6.20 12.47
N GLU A 146 4.30 -6.75 13.66
CA GLU A 146 3.23 -7.13 14.58
C GLU A 146 2.39 -5.91 15.00
N ARG A 147 3.04 -4.77 15.24
CA ARG A 147 2.35 -3.51 15.55
C ARG A 147 1.51 -3.00 14.38
N ALA A 148 2.04 -3.06 13.16
CA ALA A 148 1.29 -2.67 11.97
C ALA A 148 0.05 -3.54 11.76
N ARG A 149 0.17 -4.87 11.91
CA ARG A 149 -0.95 -5.81 11.83
C ARG A 149 -1.99 -5.58 12.94
N ALA A 150 -1.55 -5.46 14.19
CA ALA A 150 -2.43 -5.15 15.31
C ALA A 150 -3.13 -3.79 15.14
N GLY A 151 -2.48 -2.82 14.49
CA GLY A 151 -3.09 -1.55 14.10
C GLY A 151 -4.21 -1.74 13.09
N PHE A 152 -3.95 -2.52 12.04
CA PHE A 152 -4.96 -2.85 11.03
C PHE A 152 -6.16 -3.60 11.63
N ASP A 153 -5.92 -4.59 12.49
CA ASP A 153 -6.99 -5.33 13.17
C ASP A 153 -7.88 -4.41 14.02
N ARG A 154 -7.30 -3.39 14.66
CA ARG A 154 -8.06 -2.37 15.43
C ARG A 154 -8.90 -1.49 14.51
N ILE A 155 -8.36 -1.03 13.38
CA ILE A 155 -9.08 -0.21 12.39
C ILE A 155 -10.28 -1.00 11.86
N VAL A 156 -10.06 -2.26 11.47
CA VAL A 156 -11.12 -3.14 11.00
C VAL A 156 -12.14 -3.42 12.11
N GLY A 157 -11.66 -3.78 13.31
CA GLY A 157 -12.52 -4.09 14.46
C GLY A 157 -13.44 -2.94 14.86
N ALA A 158 -12.95 -1.69 14.76
CA ALA A 158 -13.78 -0.49 15.00
C ALA A 158 -14.86 -0.26 13.94
N SER A 159 -14.70 -0.88 12.75
CA SER A 159 -15.59 -0.72 11.60
C SER A 159 -16.46 -1.94 11.31
N ILE A 160 -16.27 -3.06 12.01
CA ILE A 160 -17.15 -4.24 11.90
C ILE A 160 -18.51 -3.89 12.55
N GLY A 161 -19.60 -4.13 11.84
CA GLY A 161 -20.95 -4.03 12.38
C GLY A 161 -21.15 -5.05 13.49
N GLU A 162 -21.86 -4.66 14.55
CA GLU A 162 -22.40 -5.65 15.48
C GLU A 162 -23.28 -6.62 14.68
N HIS A 163 -22.83 -7.84 14.50
CA HIS A 163 -23.71 -8.93 14.03
C HIS A 163 -24.80 -9.02 15.07
N ALA A 164 -26.05 -8.72 14.69
CA ALA A 164 -27.20 -8.88 15.55
C ALA A 164 -27.10 -10.25 16.21
N ALA A 165 -26.94 -10.28 17.53
CA ALA A 165 -27.04 -11.49 18.31
C ALA A 165 -28.37 -12.19 17.93
N PRO A 166 -28.39 -13.49 17.69
CA PRO A 166 -29.64 -14.18 17.38
C PRO A 166 -30.66 -13.88 18.50
N SER A 167 -31.81 -13.32 18.11
CA SER A 167 -32.90 -13.00 19.04
C SER A 167 -33.20 -14.22 19.87
N PRO A 168 -33.32 -14.11 21.21
CA PRO A 168 -33.70 -15.26 22.03
C PRO A 168 -35.08 -15.73 21.59
N THR A 169 -35.17 -17.03 21.25
CA THR A 169 -36.41 -17.70 20.90
C THR A 169 -37.38 -17.57 22.09
N PRO A 170 -38.60 -17.04 21.89
CA PRO A 170 -39.59 -17.01 22.98
C PRO A 170 -40.00 -18.44 23.37
N SER A 171 -39.94 -18.73 24.65
CA SER A 171 -40.41 -19.98 25.26
C SER A 171 -41.91 -20.05 25.28
#